data_0310ac26253c943d93b06c7c65977f35
#
_entry.id   0310ac26253c943d93b06c7c65977f35
#
_cell.length_a   1.000
_cell.length_b   1.000
_cell.length_c   1.000
_cell.angle_alpha   90.00
_cell.angle_beta   90.00
_cell.angle_gamma   90.00
#
_symmetry.space_group_name_H-M   'P 1'
#
loop_
_entity.id
_entity.type
_entity.pdbx_description
1 polymer ?
#
loop_
_entity_poly.entity_id
_entity_poly.type
_entity_poly.pdbx_seq_one_letter_code
_entity_poly.pdbx_strand_id
1 'polypeptide(L)'
;MTMMSAAHKTHGMGEERVEPDWQPLTLAEVRLLLSRFPDLGEPVEMLSTSPRPFSAASVVRTTSRKIFVKRHHRVVRDCEGLREEHRFMEHVRTHGALVPRVFASFTGETAIAMGDSTYEVHEAPDGVDIYEDALSWTPFQRVAHAHSAGAALARLHLAAQGFDAPRRAVRPLVASFTILANSDPLEEAKRYFAARPALAASVGAANCARDAIALLAAFHAESLPLLAELPSLWTHNDLHASNMLWSDDGDEASVAAIIDFGLSDRTCAVHDLAHAIERNIVEWIALGKDRNHPEVVPVHVDHLHALLDGYESVRPLSAVESAALAPMTALCHVEFAMSEADYFLGILHSEEKARLAYYGWMVKHAKWFLGSEGRVLLDAIRHRSRIGTRQNRVAR
;
A
#
# COMPACT_ATOMS: atom_id res chain seq x y z
N MET A 1 -39.86 13.58 -11.57
CA MET A 1 -39.36 12.88 -10.38
C MET A 1 -37.86 12.78 -10.53
N THR A 2 -37.12 13.69 -9.91
CA THR A 2 -35.67 13.69 -9.91
C THR A 2 -35.24 12.54 -9.01
N MET A 3 -34.67 11.49 -9.59
CA MET A 3 -34.00 10.45 -8.78
C MET A 3 -32.88 11.17 -7.99
N MET A 4 -33.04 11.23 -6.68
CA MET A 4 -31.92 11.57 -5.81
C MET A 4 -30.85 10.50 -6.05
N SER A 5 -29.75 10.88 -6.67
CA SER A 5 -28.55 10.04 -6.73
C SER A 5 -28.24 9.63 -5.30
N ALA A 6 -28.13 8.33 -5.04
CA ALA A 6 -27.66 7.85 -3.74
C ALA A 6 -26.31 8.54 -3.45
N ALA A 7 -26.16 9.12 -2.26
CA ALA A 7 -24.93 9.78 -1.88
C ALA A 7 -23.76 8.80 -2.03
N HIS A 8 -22.67 9.23 -2.68
CA HIS A 8 -21.47 8.42 -2.82
C HIS A 8 -20.92 8.09 -1.44
N LYS A 9 -20.61 6.83 -1.18
CA LYS A 9 -20.02 6.36 0.08
C LYS A 9 -18.69 5.66 -0.18
N THR A 10 -17.77 5.83 0.74
CA THR A 10 -16.44 5.19 0.69
C THR A 10 -16.35 4.04 1.71
N HIS A 11 -15.34 3.20 1.55
CA HIS A 11 -14.99 2.21 2.57
C HIS A 11 -14.59 2.92 3.87
N GLY A 12 -15.16 2.45 4.99
CA GLY A 12 -14.72 2.84 6.32
C GLY A 12 -13.47 2.06 6.77
N MET A 13 -13.14 2.19 8.05
CA MET A 13 -12.08 1.38 8.68
C MET A 13 -12.55 -0.04 9.05
N GLY A 14 -13.82 -0.37 8.81
CA GLY A 14 -14.44 -1.67 8.98
C GLY A 14 -15.32 -1.98 7.77
N GLU A 15 -16.28 -2.89 7.91
CA GLU A 15 -17.14 -3.34 6.79
C GLU A 15 -18.14 -2.28 6.34
N GLU A 16 -18.36 -1.25 7.13
CA GLU A 16 -19.37 -0.23 6.85
C GLU A 16 -18.88 0.75 5.77
N ARG A 17 -19.80 1.14 4.89
CA ARG A 17 -19.62 2.26 3.97
C ARG A 17 -19.96 3.56 4.70
N VAL A 18 -19.05 4.52 4.68
CA VAL A 18 -19.13 5.81 5.37
C VAL A 18 -19.16 6.97 4.38
N GLU A 19 -19.50 8.16 4.86
CA GLU A 19 -19.33 9.39 4.08
C GLU A 19 -17.84 9.58 3.75
N PRO A 20 -17.51 10.02 2.52
CA PRO A 20 -16.12 10.22 2.11
C PRO A 20 -15.45 11.32 2.91
N ASP A 21 -14.18 11.13 3.26
CA ASP A 21 -13.38 12.19 3.92
C ASP A 21 -13.23 13.43 3.02
N TRP A 22 -13.30 13.22 1.70
CA TRP A 22 -13.18 14.25 0.66
C TRP A 22 -14.33 14.18 -0.32
N GLN A 23 -14.95 15.32 -0.62
CA GLN A 23 -16.06 15.39 -1.58
C GLN A 23 -15.67 14.78 -2.93
N PRO A 24 -16.56 14.03 -3.61
CA PRO A 24 -16.30 13.49 -4.93
C PRO A 24 -15.90 14.55 -5.95
N LEU A 25 -15.15 14.16 -6.99
CA LEU A 25 -14.84 15.00 -8.14
C LEU A 25 -16.12 15.37 -8.89
N THR A 26 -16.16 16.56 -9.46
CA THR A 26 -17.23 17.02 -10.33
C THR A 26 -16.76 17.17 -11.77
N LEU A 27 -17.65 17.00 -12.74
CA LEU A 27 -17.31 17.17 -14.15
C LEU A 27 -16.83 18.60 -14.48
N ALA A 28 -17.37 19.61 -13.78
CA ALA A 28 -16.95 21.00 -13.92
C ALA A 28 -15.50 21.20 -13.44
N GLU A 29 -15.14 20.61 -12.32
CA GLU A 29 -13.79 20.62 -11.77
C GLU A 29 -12.79 19.91 -12.70
N VAL A 30 -13.17 18.74 -13.21
CA VAL A 30 -12.35 17.99 -14.18
C VAL A 30 -12.16 18.80 -15.47
N ARG A 31 -13.20 19.50 -15.96
CA ARG A 31 -13.09 20.39 -17.13
C ARG A 31 -12.08 21.49 -16.90
N LEU A 32 -12.11 22.13 -15.72
CA LEU A 32 -11.13 23.15 -15.38
C LEU A 32 -9.70 22.60 -15.31
N LEU A 33 -9.52 21.41 -14.78
CA LEU A 33 -8.23 20.70 -14.75
C LEU A 33 -7.75 20.41 -16.18
N LEU A 34 -8.60 19.82 -17.01
CA LEU A 34 -8.24 19.37 -18.37
C LEU A 34 -7.96 20.51 -19.34
N SER A 35 -8.35 21.76 -19.03
CA SER A 35 -7.88 22.93 -19.81
C SER A 35 -6.34 23.05 -19.82
N ARG A 36 -5.65 22.39 -18.91
CA ARG A 36 -4.19 22.31 -18.88
C ARG A 36 -3.61 21.08 -19.62
N PHE A 37 -4.46 20.21 -20.16
CA PHE A 37 -4.11 18.97 -20.84
C PHE A 37 -4.86 18.87 -22.19
N PRO A 38 -4.57 19.76 -23.17
CA PRO A 38 -5.38 19.90 -24.39
C PRO A 38 -5.46 18.59 -25.21
N ASP A 39 -4.41 17.75 -25.13
CA ASP A 39 -4.35 16.48 -25.88
C ASP A 39 -5.27 15.38 -25.30
N LEU A 40 -5.82 15.59 -24.11
CA LEU A 40 -6.73 14.63 -23.47
C LEU A 40 -8.19 14.82 -23.85
N GLY A 41 -8.54 15.92 -24.53
CA GLY A 41 -9.90 16.25 -24.95
C GLY A 41 -10.79 16.76 -23.81
N GLU A 42 -12.05 17.07 -24.15
CA GLU A 42 -13.04 17.57 -23.19
C GLU A 42 -13.65 16.43 -22.37
N PRO A 43 -13.89 16.62 -21.06
CA PRO A 43 -14.53 15.62 -20.22
C PRO A 43 -16.02 15.51 -20.59
N VAL A 44 -16.47 14.30 -20.84
CA VAL A 44 -17.85 13.98 -21.26
C VAL A 44 -18.66 13.39 -20.11
N GLU A 45 -18.07 12.45 -19.38
CA GLU A 45 -18.79 11.65 -18.38
C GLU A 45 -17.84 11.13 -17.30
N MET A 46 -18.32 11.12 -16.05
CA MET A 46 -17.70 10.40 -14.94
C MET A 46 -18.15 8.94 -14.98
N LEU A 47 -17.24 8.00 -15.26
CA LEU A 47 -17.59 6.59 -15.44
C LEU A 47 -17.66 5.83 -14.11
N SER A 48 -16.77 6.16 -13.18
CA SER A 48 -16.75 5.59 -11.83
C SER A 48 -16.20 6.60 -10.85
N THR A 49 -16.46 6.38 -9.56
CA THR A 49 -15.89 7.16 -8.46
C THR A 49 -15.27 6.17 -7.48
N SER A 50 -14.02 6.38 -7.13
CA SER A 50 -13.30 5.47 -6.23
C SER A 50 -13.99 5.38 -4.86
N PRO A 51 -14.17 4.17 -4.31
CA PRO A 51 -14.70 3.97 -2.98
C PRO A 51 -13.62 4.16 -1.88
N ARG A 52 -12.40 4.58 -2.21
CA ARG A 52 -11.30 4.72 -1.23
C ARG A 52 -11.37 6.07 -0.52
N PRO A 53 -11.09 6.12 0.82
CA PRO A 53 -11.40 7.31 1.63
C PRO A 53 -10.37 8.43 1.53
N PHE A 54 -9.08 8.15 1.27
CA PHE A 54 -7.99 9.11 1.46
C PHE A 54 -7.81 10.15 0.34
N SER A 55 -8.54 10.00 -0.77
CA SER A 55 -8.52 10.92 -1.90
C SER A 55 -9.83 10.87 -2.66
N ALA A 56 -10.12 11.86 -3.49
CA ALA A 56 -11.21 11.80 -4.44
C ALA A 56 -10.66 11.40 -5.81
N ALA A 57 -11.13 10.28 -6.36
CA ALA A 57 -10.66 9.78 -7.64
C ALA A 57 -11.80 9.24 -8.50
N SER A 58 -11.64 9.35 -9.82
CA SER A 58 -12.66 8.92 -10.80
C SER A 58 -12.02 8.54 -12.12
N VAL A 59 -12.63 7.54 -12.78
CA VAL A 59 -12.40 7.30 -14.20
C VAL A 59 -13.32 8.23 -15.00
N VAL A 60 -12.75 8.96 -15.92
CA VAL A 60 -13.45 9.97 -16.72
C VAL A 60 -13.32 9.63 -18.19
N ARG A 61 -14.43 9.64 -18.94
CA ARG A 61 -14.43 9.60 -20.39
C ARG A 61 -14.31 11.02 -20.92
N THR A 62 -13.33 11.23 -21.77
CA THR A 62 -13.18 12.45 -22.55
C THR A 62 -13.59 12.20 -24.00
N THR A 63 -13.56 13.24 -24.81
CA THR A 63 -13.78 13.13 -26.25
C THR A 63 -12.70 12.30 -26.97
N SER A 64 -11.53 12.12 -26.34
CA SER A 64 -10.38 11.43 -26.93
C SER A 64 -10.13 10.05 -26.35
N ARG A 65 -10.32 9.86 -25.05
CA ARG A 65 -9.95 8.61 -24.34
C ARG A 65 -10.58 8.50 -22.96
N LYS A 66 -10.32 7.38 -22.27
CA LYS A 66 -10.53 7.25 -20.81
C LYS A 66 -9.28 7.72 -20.09
N ILE A 67 -9.47 8.43 -18.99
CA ILE A 67 -8.41 8.88 -18.07
C ILE A 67 -8.84 8.59 -16.65
N PHE A 68 -7.86 8.49 -15.75
CA PHE A 68 -8.07 8.47 -14.30
C PHE A 68 -7.63 9.83 -13.73
N VAL A 69 -8.49 10.45 -12.96
CA VAL A 69 -8.22 11.73 -12.29
C VAL A 69 -8.27 11.53 -10.79
N LYS A 70 -7.23 11.96 -10.09
CA LYS A 70 -7.16 11.88 -8.63
C LYS A 70 -6.87 13.28 -8.05
N ARG A 71 -7.60 13.63 -7.00
CA ARG A 71 -7.44 14.87 -6.25
C ARG A 71 -7.08 14.56 -4.81
N HIS A 72 -6.05 15.21 -4.32
CA HIS A 72 -5.66 15.20 -2.92
C HIS A 72 -5.84 16.59 -2.29
N HIS A 73 -6.14 16.64 -1.01
CA HIS A 73 -5.93 17.88 -0.28
C HIS A 73 -4.42 18.14 -0.16
N ARG A 74 -3.97 19.36 -0.45
CA ARG A 74 -2.53 19.71 -0.54
C ARG A 74 -1.74 19.48 0.75
N VAL A 75 -2.42 19.45 1.92
CA VAL A 75 -1.80 19.11 3.20
C VAL A 75 -1.43 17.61 3.26
N VAL A 76 -2.15 16.75 2.54
CA VAL A 76 -1.86 15.32 2.43
C VAL A 76 -0.82 15.06 1.36
N ARG A 77 -1.01 15.65 0.18
CA ARG A 77 -0.11 15.53 -0.98
C ARG A 77 -0.01 16.88 -1.68
N ASP A 78 1.15 17.51 -1.59
CA ASP A 78 1.48 18.67 -2.40
C ASP A 78 2.04 18.27 -3.78
N CYS A 79 2.27 19.26 -4.64
CA CYS A 79 2.83 18.99 -5.98
C CYS A 79 4.22 18.35 -5.92
N GLU A 80 5.02 18.64 -4.91
CA GLU A 80 6.36 18.05 -4.78
C GLU A 80 6.25 16.57 -4.42
N GLY A 81 5.38 16.23 -3.44
CA GLY A 81 5.12 14.85 -3.06
C GLY A 81 4.57 14.00 -4.20
N LEU A 82 3.67 14.55 -5.03
CA LEU A 82 3.19 13.84 -6.22
C LEU A 82 4.28 13.68 -7.27
N ARG A 83 5.13 14.69 -7.50
CA ARG A 83 6.24 14.56 -8.46
C ARG A 83 7.27 13.50 -8.04
N GLU A 84 7.47 13.27 -6.74
CA GLU A 84 8.31 12.17 -6.24
C GLU A 84 7.74 10.82 -6.68
N GLU A 85 6.43 10.62 -6.48
CA GLU A 85 5.71 9.41 -6.92
C GLU A 85 5.76 9.25 -8.44
N HIS A 86 5.45 10.29 -9.18
CA HIS A 86 5.39 10.28 -10.64
C HIS A 86 6.75 9.97 -11.29
N ARG A 87 7.86 10.45 -10.71
CA ARG A 87 9.21 10.08 -11.20
C ARG A 87 9.48 8.59 -11.04
N PHE A 88 9.07 8.01 -9.91
CA PHE A 88 9.19 6.57 -9.69
C PHE A 88 8.29 5.77 -10.64
N MET A 89 7.03 6.16 -10.76
CA MET A 89 6.08 5.52 -11.68
C MET A 89 6.60 5.54 -13.12
N GLU A 90 7.10 6.67 -13.61
CA GLU A 90 7.63 6.79 -14.96
C GLU A 90 8.90 5.94 -15.15
N HIS A 91 9.78 5.90 -14.14
CA HIS A 91 10.97 5.03 -14.19
C HIS A 91 10.56 3.58 -14.35
N VAL A 92 9.74 3.04 -13.46
CA VAL A 92 9.36 1.61 -13.50
C VAL A 92 8.53 1.27 -14.74
N ARG A 93 7.68 2.18 -15.22
CA ARG A 93 6.91 2.01 -16.45
C ARG A 93 7.82 1.90 -17.67
N THR A 94 8.83 2.76 -17.79
CA THR A 94 9.78 2.73 -18.91
C THR A 94 10.73 1.54 -18.87
N HIS A 95 10.83 0.88 -17.70
CA HIS A 95 11.55 -0.38 -17.52
C HIS A 95 10.65 -1.63 -17.58
N GLY A 96 9.41 -1.47 -18.07
CA GLY A 96 8.52 -2.59 -18.39
C GLY A 96 7.60 -3.06 -17.27
N ALA A 97 7.49 -2.34 -16.16
CA ALA A 97 6.47 -2.63 -15.16
C ALA A 97 5.06 -2.22 -15.67
N LEU A 98 4.04 -2.96 -15.23
CA LEU A 98 2.64 -2.73 -15.56
C LEU A 98 2.10 -1.56 -14.73
N VAL A 99 2.48 -0.34 -15.08
CA VAL A 99 2.13 0.88 -14.34
C VAL A 99 1.54 1.91 -15.30
N PRO A 100 0.41 2.56 -14.94
CA PRO A 100 -0.21 3.58 -15.78
C PRO A 100 0.73 4.74 -16.05
N ARG A 101 0.62 5.32 -17.25
CA ARG A 101 1.29 6.56 -17.56
C ARG A 101 0.67 7.73 -16.80
N VAL A 102 1.49 8.58 -16.20
CA VAL A 102 1.08 9.89 -15.68
C VAL A 102 1.17 10.91 -16.81
N PHE A 103 0.09 11.66 -17.04
CA PHE A 103 0.06 12.70 -18.06
C PHE A 103 0.67 14.00 -17.54
N ALA A 104 1.44 14.66 -18.39
CA ALA A 104 1.93 16.00 -18.13
C ALA A 104 1.03 17.05 -18.80
N SER A 105 0.85 18.19 -18.15
CA SER A 105 0.19 19.36 -18.71
C SER A 105 1.00 19.96 -19.87
N PHE A 106 0.42 20.94 -20.57
CA PHE A 106 1.12 21.67 -21.64
C PHE A 106 2.37 22.44 -21.15
N THR A 107 2.51 22.63 -19.82
CA THR A 107 3.72 23.20 -19.20
C THR A 107 4.71 22.14 -18.72
N GLY A 108 4.43 20.87 -18.95
CA GLY A 108 5.26 19.74 -18.51
C GLY A 108 5.03 19.30 -17.05
N GLU A 109 4.07 19.91 -16.34
CA GLU A 109 3.78 19.56 -14.95
C GLU A 109 2.87 18.33 -14.86
N THR A 110 3.24 17.35 -14.06
CA THR A 110 2.44 16.13 -13.78
C THR A 110 1.53 16.26 -12.58
N ALA A 111 1.77 17.25 -11.70
CA ALA A 111 0.97 17.57 -10.53
C ALA A 111 0.48 19.01 -10.62
N ILE A 112 -0.82 19.23 -10.52
CA ILE A 112 -1.46 20.52 -10.73
C ILE A 112 -2.11 21.01 -9.44
N ALA A 113 -1.67 22.16 -8.93
CA ALA A 113 -2.33 22.83 -7.81
C ALA A 113 -3.52 23.66 -8.29
N MET A 114 -4.68 23.48 -7.67
CA MET A 114 -5.87 24.33 -7.84
C MET A 114 -6.54 24.51 -6.47
N GLY A 115 -6.56 25.73 -5.96
CA GLY A 115 -7.08 26.04 -4.61
C GLY A 115 -6.29 25.27 -3.53
N ASP A 116 -7.02 24.58 -2.67
CA ASP A 116 -6.43 23.78 -1.59
C ASP A 116 -6.17 22.33 -1.98
N SER A 117 -6.22 22.02 -3.28
CA SER A 117 -6.09 20.68 -3.81
C SER A 117 -4.94 20.56 -4.79
N THR A 118 -4.42 19.34 -4.89
CA THR A 118 -3.43 18.93 -5.87
C THR A 118 -4.01 17.79 -6.70
N TYR A 119 -3.85 17.87 -8.00
CA TYR A 119 -4.44 16.93 -8.96
C TYR A 119 -3.37 16.23 -9.76
N GLU A 120 -3.67 15.00 -10.12
CA GLU A 120 -2.93 14.17 -11.03
C GLU A 120 -3.87 13.56 -12.06
N VAL A 121 -3.36 13.33 -13.27
CA VAL A 121 -4.11 12.72 -14.38
C VAL A 121 -3.29 11.56 -14.91
N HIS A 122 -3.89 10.37 -14.89
CA HIS A 122 -3.27 9.15 -15.36
C HIS A 122 -4.02 8.57 -16.55
N GLU A 123 -3.33 7.76 -17.33
CA GLU A 123 -3.96 6.81 -18.20
C GLU A 123 -4.90 5.92 -17.38
N ALA A 124 -6.11 5.67 -17.88
CA ALA A 124 -6.96 4.62 -17.35
C ALA A 124 -6.56 3.33 -18.08
N PRO A 125 -5.76 2.44 -17.48
CA PRO A 125 -5.32 1.23 -18.14
C PRO A 125 -6.50 0.30 -18.41
N ASP A 126 -6.35 -0.54 -19.41
CA ASP A 126 -7.28 -1.64 -19.62
C ASP A 126 -7.19 -2.62 -18.46
N GLY A 127 -8.32 -3.16 -18.04
CA GLY A 127 -8.42 -4.07 -16.92
C GLY A 127 -9.70 -3.85 -16.11
N VAL A 128 -9.96 -4.80 -15.21
CA VAL A 128 -11.14 -4.82 -14.35
C VAL A 128 -10.68 -4.72 -12.88
N ASP A 129 -11.34 -3.87 -12.09
CA ASP A 129 -11.18 -3.87 -10.64
C ASP A 129 -12.12 -4.92 -10.02
N ILE A 130 -11.68 -6.17 -9.99
CA ILE A 130 -12.46 -7.28 -9.40
C ILE A 130 -12.52 -7.23 -7.87
N TYR A 131 -11.79 -6.30 -7.25
CA TYR A 131 -11.75 -6.05 -5.82
C TYR A 131 -12.37 -4.69 -5.43
N GLU A 132 -13.11 -4.03 -6.33
CA GLU A 132 -13.73 -2.71 -6.08
C GLU A 132 -14.59 -2.70 -4.82
N ASP A 133 -15.41 -3.75 -4.64
CA ASP A 133 -16.28 -3.90 -3.48
C ASP A 133 -15.59 -4.52 -2.25
N ALA A 134 -14.37 -5.04 -2.40
CA ALA A 134 -13.61 -5.59 -1.29
C ALA A 134 -12.96 -4.48 -0.47
N LEU A 135 -12.95 -4.65 0.85
CA LEU A 135 -12.14 -3.79 1.73
C LEU A 135 -10.65 -3.96 1.39
N SER A 136 -9.89 -2.90 1.58
CA SER A 136 -8.43 -3.01 1.56
C SER A 136 -8.00 -4.09 2.56
N TRP A 137 -6.96 -4.86 2.22
CA TRP A 137 -6.46 -5.98 3.04
C TRP A 137 -7.43 -7.18 3.13
N THR A 138 -8.32 -7.32 2.17
CA THR A 138 -9.04 -8.57 1.95
C THR A 138 -8.09 -9.55 1.21
N PRO A 139 -8.00 -10.81 1.65
CA PRO A 139 -7.19 -11.82 0.96
C PRO A 139 -7.57 -11.99 -0.51
N PHE A 140 -6.62 -12.49 -1.30
CA PHE A 140 -6.93 -12.85 -2.68
C PHE A 140 -8.10 -13.82 -2.76
N GLN A 141 -8.94 -13.67 -3.78
CA GLN A 141 -10.10 -14.56 -3.99
C GLN A 141 -9.68 -15.91 -4.58
N ARG A 142 -8.54 -15.97 -5.28
CA ARG A 142 -8.04 -17.17 -5.97
C ARG A 142 -6.53 -17.31 -5.80
N VAL A 143 -6.09 -18.56 -5.82
CA VAL A 143 -4.66 -18.93 -5.79
C VAL A 143 -3.92 -18.36 -7.02
N ALA A 144 -4.55 -18.37 -8.19
CA ALA A 144 -4.00 -17.79 -9.41
C ALA A 144 -3.78 -16.28 -9.30
N HIS A 145 -4.69 -15.56 -8.64
CA HIS A 145 -4.52 -14.11 -8.36
C HIS A 145 -3.28 -13.87 -7.49
N ALA A 146 -3.08 -14.66 -6.43
CA ALA A 146 -1.89 -14.56 -5.59
C ALA A 146 -0.60 -14.78 -6.38
N HIS A 147 -0.56 -15.83 -7.24
CA HIS A 147 0.58 -16.11 -8.10
C HIS A 147 0.87 -14.95 -9.06
N SER A 148 -0.16 -14.44 -9.74
CA SER A 148 -0.02 -13.32 -10.68
C SER A 148 0.47 -12.05 -9.99
N ALA A 149 -0.06 -11.73 -8.79
CA ALA A 149 0.36 -10.60 -7.98
C ALA A 149 1.84 -10.71 -7.57
N GLY A 150 2.29 -11.90 -7.16
CA GLY A 150 3.70 -12.15 -6.85
C GLY A 150 4.62 -11.90 -8.05
N ALA A 151 4.25 -12.41 -9.22
CA ALA A 151 5.01 -12.19 -10.46
C ALA A 151 5.02 -10.71 -10.87
N ALA A 152 3.91 -10.00 -10.72
CA ALA A 152 3.82 -8.57 -11.02
C ALA A 152 4.69 -7.73 -10.07
N LEU A 153 4.68 -8.01 -8.76
CA LEU A 153 5.55 -7.36 -7.77
C LEU A 153 7.04 -7.60 -8.08
N ALA A 154 7.40 -8.83 -8.44
CA ALA A 154 8.79 -9.14 -8.80
C ALA A 154 9.26 -8.36 -10.05
N ARG A 155 8.40 -8.21 -11.07
CA ARG A 155 8.69 -7.37 -12.25
C ARG A 155 8.83 -5.90 -11.86
N LEU A 156 7.97 -5.39 -10.94
CA LEU A 156 8.08 -4.04 -10.41
C LEU A 156 9.42 -3.82 -9.71
N HIS A 157 9.88 -4.76 -8.88
CA HIS A 157 11.18 -4.67 -8.21
C HIS A 157 12.36 -4.72 -9.18
N LEU A 158 12.28 -5.51 -10.25
CA LEU A 158 13.31 -5.50 -11.30
C LEU A 158 13.33 -4.17 -12.05
N ALA A 159 12.15 -3.63 -12.39
CA ALA A 159 12.01 -2.34 -13.05
C ALA A 159 12.45 -1.16 -12.17
N ALA A 160 12.36 -1.28 -10.85
CA ALA A 160 12.78 -0.27 -9.89
C ALA A 160 14.31 -0.16 -9.75
N GLN A 161 15.07 -1.15 -10.24
CA GLN A 161 16.52 -1.10 -10.20
C GLN A 161 17.05 0.11 -10.96
N GLY A 162 18.04 0.78 -10.36
CA GLY A 162 18.64 1.99 -10.95
C GLY A 162 17.85 3.28 -10.69
N PHE A 163 16.66 3.23 -10.07
CA PHE A 163 16.02 4.45 -9.58
C PHE A 163 16.73 4.93 -8.31
N ASP A 164 17.54 5.96 -8.44
CA ASP A 164 18.30 6.52 -7.33
C ASP A 164 17.71 7.89 -6.91
N ALA A 165 16.76 7.81 -5.99
CA ALA A 165 16.19 8.99 -5.33
C ALA A 165 16.31 8.84 -3.81
N PRO A 166 16.42 9.95 -3.05
CA PRO A 166 16.39 9.89 -1.60
C PRO A 166 15.04 9.36 -1.11
N ARG A 167 14.96 9.00 0.17
CA ARG A 167 13.67 8.78 0.83
C ARG A 167 12.79 10.03 0.73
N ARG A 168 11.50 9.81 0.71
CA ARG A 168 10.53 10.92 0.67
C ARG A 168 10.59 11.77 1.93
N ALA A 169 10.25 13.03 1.79
CA ALA A 169 10.07 13.92 2.92
C ALA A 169 8.91 13.44 3.82
N VAL A 170 8.95 13.81 5.09
CA VAL A 170 7.89 13.51 6.06
C VAL A 170 6.58 14.14 5.60
N ARG A 171 5.58 13.30 5.34
CA ARG A 171 4.21 13.68 4.95
C ARG A 171 3.21 12.70 5.55
N PRO A 172 1.94 13.12 5.75
CA PRO A 172 0.87 12.18 6.10
C PRO A 172 0.74 11.06 5.07
N LEU A 173 0.40 9.87 5.52
CA LEU A 173 0.23 8.67 4.67
C LEU A 173 1.46 8.35 3.79
N VAL A 174 2.67 8.62 4.28
CA VAL A 174 3.91 8.10 3.76
C VAL A 174 4.50 7.19 4.82
N ALA A 175 4.60 5.91 4.51
CA ALA A 175 5.17 4.90 5.39
C ALA A 175 6.43 4.31 4.75
N SER A 176 7.48 4.24 5.55
CA SER A 176 8.76 3.67 5.18
C SER A 176 9.12 2.54 6.15
N PHE A 177 10.38 2.17 6.19
CA PHE A 177 10.94 1.26 7.18
C PHE A 177 12.14 1.96 7.85
N THR A 178 11.84 2.89 8.76
CA THR A 178 12.88 3.73 9.40
C THR A 178 13.05 3.43 10.88
N ILE A 179 11.99 3.09 11.58
CA ILE A 179 12.00 2.84 13.02
C ILE A 179 12.66 1.50 13.31
N LEU A 180 12.09 0.42 12.78
CA LEU A 180 12.55 -0.94 13.03
C LEU A 180 13.74 -1.36 12.16
N ALA A 181 14.23 -0.49 11.30
CA ALA A 181 15.49 -0.67 10.57
C ALA A 181 16.73 -0.32 11.41
N ASN A 182 16.57 0.28 12.57
CA ASN A 182 17.67 0.76 13.41
C ASN A 182 17.87 -0.10 14.65
N SER A 183 19.07 -0.04 15.23
CA SER A 183 19.41 -0.80 16.46
C SER A 183 18.68 -0.31 17.70
N ASP A 184 18.23 0.94 17.74
CA ASP A 184 17.42 1.51 18.82
C ASP A 184 16.07 2.02 18.25
N PRO A 185 15.07 1.13 18.07
CA PRO A 185 13.79 1.50 17.52
C PRO A 185 12.97 2.43 18.42
N LEU A 186 13.24 2.45 19.74
CA LEU A 186 12.55 3.39 20.64
C LEU A 186 13.03 4.83 20.44
N GLU A 187 14.32 5.03 20.25
CA GLU A 187 14.86 6.36 19.93
C GLU A 187 14.42 6.83 18.55
N GLU A 188 14.39 5.94 17.56
CA GLU A 188 13.88 6.29 16.22
C GLU A 188 12.37 6.59 16.24
N ALA A 189 11.58 5.88 17.05
CA ALA A 189 10.16 6.21 17.23
C ALA A 189 9.98 7.62 17.82
N LYS A 190 10.81 8.03 18.79
CA LYS A 190 10.79 9.40 19.33
C LYS A 190 11.06 10.44 18.22
N ARG A 191 12.06 10.20 17.35
CA ARG A 191 12.36 11.07 16.21
C ARG A 191 11.21 11.11 15.21
N TYR A 192 10.62 9.95 14.92
CA TYR A 192 9.45 9.83 14.04
C TYR A 192 8.27 10.68 14.56
N PHE A 193 8.00 10.60 15.87
CA PHE A 193 6.96 11.40 16.54
C PHE A 193 7.29 12.90 16.55
N ALA A 194 8.53 13.25 16.87
CA ALA A 194 8.96 14.66 16.91
C ALA A 194 8.78 15.38 15.56
N ALA A 195 8.89 14.65 14.45
CA ALA A 195 8.67 15.18 13.11
C ALA A 195 7.17 15.33 12.73
N ARG A 196 6.24 14.86 13.58
CA ARG A 196 4.79 14.83 13.35
C ARG A 196 4.04 15.41 14.56
N PRO A 197 3.74 16.72 14.56
CA PRO A 197 3.21 17.40 15.75
C PRO A 197 1.92 16.80 16.33
N ALA A 198 0.98 16.38 15.46
CA ALA A 198 -0.28 15.77 15.90
C ALA A 198 -0.05 14.42 16.58
N LEU A 199 0.83 13.61 16.01
CA LEU A 199 1.21 12.31 16.59
C LEU A 199 1.99 12.50 17.91
N ALA A 200 2.91 13.47 17.95
CA ALA A 200 3.69 13.80 19.15
C ALA A 200 2.82 14.25 20.33
N ALA A 201 1.69 14.90 20.06
CA ALA A 201 0.73 15.32 21.08
C ALA A 201 -0.13 14.16 21.63
N SER A 202 -0.18 13.00 20.94
CA SER A 202 -0.99 11.86 21.35
C SER A 202 -0.22 10.91 22.28
N VAL A 203 -0.54 10.96 23.57
CA VAL A 203 0.00 10.03 24.56
C VAL A 203 -0.40 8.58 24.26
N GLY A 204 -1.61 8.37 23.74
CA GLY A 204 -2.14 7.06 23.33
C GLY A 204 -1.28 6.44 22.24
N ALA A 205 -1.02 7.17 21.16
CA ALA A 205 -0.19 6.71 20.06
C ALA A 205 1.25 6.40 20.51
N ALA A 206 1.86 7.27 21.33
CA ALA A 206 3.23 7.08 21.84
C ALA A 206 3.34 5.82 22.74
N ASN A 207 2.37 5.57 23.61
CA ASN A 207 2.33 4.37 24.43
C ASN A 207 2.16 3.11 23.57
N CYS A 208 1.24 3.11 22.61
CA CYS A 208 1.02 1.99 21.72
C CYS A 208 2.23 1.70 20.82
N ALA A 209 2.95 2.71 20.34
CA ALA A 209 4.20 2.55 19.61
C ALA A 209 5.27 1.84 20.44
N ARG A 210 5.47 2.29 21.68
CA ARG A 210 6.40 1.62 22.62
C ARG A 210 6.01 0.16 22.88
N ASP A 211 4.71 -0.09 23.09
CA ASP A 211 4.21 -1.43 23.36
C ASP A 211 4.38 -2.35 22.15
N ALA A 212 4.10 -1.87 20.91
CA ALA A 212 4.32 -2.63 19.69
C ALA A 212 5.80 -2.96 19.48
N ILE A 213 6.71 -2.00 19.66
CA ILE A 213 8.16 -2.22 19.58
C ILE A 213 8.60 -3.28 20.58
N ALA A 214 8.11 -3.22 21.83
CA ALA A 214 8.45 -4.21 22.86
C ALA A 214 7.90 -5.62 22.50
N LEU A 215 6.67 -5.72 22.00
CA LEU A 215 6.08 -6.98 21.54
C LEU A 215 6.88 -7.61 20.39
N LEU A 216 7.35 -6.79 19.46
CA LEU A 216 8.06 -7.23 18.27
C LEU A 216 9.58 -7.36 18.44
N ALA A 217 10.12 -7.16 19.64
CA ALA A 217 11.56 -7.12 19.91
C ALA A 217 12.32 -8.37 19.44
N ALA A 218 11.70 -9.56 19.53
CA ALA A 218 12.32 -10.81 19.08
C ALA A 218 12.46 -10.85 17.53
N PHE A 219 11.45 -10.41 16.78
CA PHE A 219 11.51 -10.30 15.33
C PHE A 219 12.47 -9.21 14.88
N HIS A 220 12.53 -8.10 15.61
CA HIS A 220 13.51 -7.04 15.37
C HIS A 220 14.94 -7.58 15.53
N ALA A 221 15.24 -8.28 16.65
CA ALA A 221 16.55 -8.87 16.89
C ALA A 221 16.94 -9.93 15.83
N GLU A 222 15.97 -10.70 15.31
CA GLU A 222 16.17 -11.67 14.22
C GLU A 222 16.49 -10.95 12.89
N SER A 223 15.81 -9.85 12.58
CA SER A 223 15.97 -9.13 11.31
C SER A 223 17.19 -8.22 11.26
N LEU A 224 17.56 -7.57 12.37
CA LEU A 224 18.56 -6.51 12.43
C LEU A 224 19.91 -6.86 11.79
N PRO A 225 20.53 -8.04 12.03
CA PRO A 225 21.80 -8.41 11.39
C PRO A 225 21.68 -8.61 9.87
N LEU A 226 20.49 -8.86 9.35
CA LEU A 226 20.23 -9.10 7.93
C LEU A 226 20.00 -7.79 7.15
N LEU A 227 19.51 -6.75 7.83
CA LEU A 227 19.09 -5.50 7.19
C LEU A 227 20.23 -4.81 6.43
N ALA A 228 21.46 -4.88 6.94
CA ALA A 228 22.64 -4.28 6.30
C ALA A 228 23.00 -4.94 4.96
N GLU A 229 22.58 -6.19 4.74
CA GLU A 229 22.84 -6.94 3.53
C GLU A 229 21.69 -6.84 2.50
N LEU A 230 20.53 -6.29 2.90
CA LEU A 230 19.38 -6.10 2.01
C LEU A 230 19.61 -4.88 1.11
N PRO A 231 19.59 -5.05 -0.24
CA PRO A 231 19.74 -3.94 -1.16
C PRO A 231 18.60 -2.93 -0.97
N SER A 232 18.96 -1.66 -0.83
CA SER A 232 17.99 -0.57 -0.82
C SER A 232 17.33 -0.45 -2.19
N LEU A 233 16.01 -0.30 -2.20
CA LEU A 233 15.19 -0.21 -3.40
C LEU A 233 14.02 0.75 -3.14
N TRP A 234 13.61 1.52 -4.15
CA TRP A 234 12.30 2.16 -4.14
C TRP A 234 11.25 1.10 -4.42
N THR A 235 10.19 1.07 -3.63
CA THR A 235 9.18 0.03 -3.58
C THR A 235 7.79 0.63 -3.48
N HIS A 236 6.77 -0.18 -3.71
CA HIS A 236 5.37 0.25 -3.68
C HIS A 236 4.84 0.46 -2.25
N ASN A 237 5.16 -0.44 -1.34
CA ASN A 237 4.81 -0.48 0.08
C ASN A 237 3.29 -0.56 0.40
N ASP A 238 2.46 -0.81 -0.61
CA ASP A 238 1.00 -0.91 -0.45
C ASP A 238 0.35 -1.91 -1.42
N LEU A 239 1.05 -2.99 -1.77
CA LEU A 239 0.51 -3.94 -2.73
C LEU A 239 -0.56 -4.83 -2.08
N HIS A 240 -1.81 -4.43 -2.20
CA HIS A 240 -2.97 -5.27 -1.90
C HIS A 240 -3.85 -5.45 -3.14
N ALA A 241 -4.75 -6.43 -3.10
CA ALA A 241 -5.50 -6.90 -4.27
C ALA A 241 -6.25 -5.78 -5.02
N SER A 242 -6.76 -4.79 -4.30
CA SER A 242 -7.48 -3.64 -4.89
C SER A 242 -6.56 -2.49 -5.35
N ASN A 243 -5.23 -2.62 -5.22
CA ASN A 243 -4.24 -1.76 -5.88
C ASN A 243 -3.71 -2.39 -7.18
N MET A 244 -4.45 -3.36 -7.71
CA MET A 244 -4.19 -4.01 -8.99
C MET A 244 -5.45 -4.02 -9.84
N LEU A 245 -5.29 -3.78 -11.14
CA LEU A 245 -6.30 -4.10 -12.13
C LEU A 245 -5.98 -5.45 -12.75
N TRP A 246 -7.01 -6.18 -13.15
CA TRP A 246 -6.93 -7.56 -13.59
C TRP A 246 -7.32 -7.69 -15.06
N SER A 247 -6.79 -8.69 -15.78
CA SER A 247 -7.02 -8.88 -17.21
C SER A 247 -8.50 -9.09 -17.54
N ASP A 248 -9.23 -9.73 -16.65
CA ASP A 248 -10.64 -10.09 -16.74
C ASP A 248 -11.18 -10.37 -15.33
N ASP A 249 -12.43 -10.84 -15.22
CA ASP A 249 -13.08 -11.22 -13.97
C ASP A 249 -13.07 -12.74 -13.69
N GLY A 250 -12.26 -13.49 -14.42
CA GLY A 250 -12.13 -14.93 -14.29
C GLY A 250 -11.23 -15.39 -13.14
N ASP A 251 -11.35 -16.67 -12.80
CA ASP A 251 -10.58 -17.28 -11.73
C ASP A 251 -9.06 -17.33 -12.00
N GLU A 252 -8.65 -17.28 -13.26
CA GLU A 252 -7.26 -17.28 -13.73
C GLU A 252 -6.78 -15.89 -14.18
N ALA A 253 -7.49 -14.83 -13.78
CA ALA A 253 -7.14 -13.48 -14.15
C ALA A 253 -5.70 -13.12 -13.72
N SER A 254 -5.01 -12.39 -14.59
CA SER A 254 -3.66 -11.91 -14.34
C SER A 254 -3.64 -10.41 -14.07
N VAL A 255 -2.62 -9.94 -13.36
CA VAL A 255 -2.44 -8.50 -13.11
C VAL A 255 -2.18 -7.77 -14.43
N ALA A 256 -3.05 -6.82 -14.76
CA ALA A 256 -2.96 -5.95 -15.92
C ALA A 256 -2.26 -4.62 -15.60
N ALA A 257 -2.47 -4.09 -14.38
CA ALA A 257 -1.78 -2.88 -13.94
C ALA A 257 -1.64 -2.86 -12.41
N ILE A 258 -0.56 -2.25 -11.90
CA ILE A 258 -0.37 -1.85 -10.50
C ILE A 258 -0.66 -0.36 -10.40
N ILE A 259 -1.49 0.04 -9.44
CA ILE A 259 -1.94 1.41 -9.22
C ILE A 259 -1.69 1.86 -7.79
N ASP A 260 -1.89 3.13 -7.51
CA ASP A 260 -1.78 3.77 -6.18
C ASP A 260 -0.38 3.70 -5.54
N PHE A 261 0.53 4.49 -6.09
CA PHE A 261 1.92 4.61 -5.61
C PHE A 261 2.07 5.59 -4.43
N GLY A 262 0.98 5.96 -3.77
CA GLY A 262 0.97 6.95 -2.69
C GLY A 262 1.89 6.60 -1.50
N LEU A 263 2.12 5.32 -1.22
CA LEU A 263 3.03 4.84 -0.18
C LEU A 263 4.43 4.48 -0.69
N SER A 264 4.70 4.65 -2.00
CA SER A 264 6.01 4.31 -2.55
C SER A 264 7.12 5.14 -1.89
N ASP A 265 8.20 4.47 -1.51
CA ASP A 265 9.38 5.10 -0.88
C ASP A 265 10.59 4.16 -0.98
N ARG A 266 11.75 4.66 -0.55
CA ARG A 266 12.99 3.91 -0.51
C ARG A 266 13.04 2.98 0.70
N THR A 267 12.80 1.69 0.47
CA THR A 267 12.86 0.61 1.47
C THR A 267 13.76 -0.54 0.95
N CYS A 268 13.26 -1.75 0.87
CA CYS A 268 13.88 -2.89 0.20
C CYS A 268 12.81 -3.87 -0.32
N ALA A 269 13.16 -4.72 -1.27
CA ALA A 269 12.24 -5.66 -1.89
C ALA A 269 11.55 -6.60 -0.88
N VAL A 270 12.26 -7.01 0.18
CA VAL A 270 11.71 -7.87 1.23
C VAL A 270 10.64 -7.17 2.06
N HIS A 271 10.81 -5.87 2.33
CA HIS A 271 9.81 -5.07 3.04
C HIS A 271 8.50 -4.97 2.23
N ASP A 272 8.60 -4.71 0.93
CA ASP A 272 7.44 -4.61 0.05
C ASP A 272 6.73 -5.97 -0.12
N LEU A 273 7.50 -7.05 -0.28
CA LEU A 273 6.95 -8.41 -0.32
C LEU A 273 6.29 -8.80 1.02
N ALA A 274 6.85 -8.38 2.14
CA ALA A 274 6.28 -8.56 3.48
C ALA A 274 4.93 -7.86 3.61
N HIS A 275 4.80 -6.63 3.09
CA HIS A 275 3.51 -5.94 3.01
C HIS A 275 2.51 -6.68 2.12
N ALA A 276 2.93 -7.17 0.96
CA ALA A 276 2.05 -7.94 0.09
C ALA A 276 1.54 -9.22 0.77
N ILE A 277 2.38 -9.90 1.56
CA ILE A 277 1.97 -11.06 2.38
C ILE A 277 1.00 -10.63 3.47
N GLU A 278 1.37 -9.65 4.28
CA GLU A 278 0.57 -9.19 5.41
C GLU A 278 -0.83 -8.78 4.97
N ARG A 279 -0.97 -8.07 3.86
CA ARG A 279 -2.24 -7.50 3.40
C ARG A 279 -3.15 -8.45 2.64
N ASN A 280 -2.62 -9.54 2.06
CA ASN A 280 -3.40 -10.38 1.15
C ASN A 280 -3.53 -11.84 1.60
N ILE A 281 -2.92 -12.23 2.73
CA ILE A 281 -2.89 -13.64 3.18
C ILE A 281 -3.67 -13.86 4.45
N VAL A 282 -3.90 -12.81 5.24
CA VAL A 282 -4.58 -12.86 6.55
C VAL A 282 -5.91 -12.12 6.47
N GLU A 283 -6.97 -12.71 7.01
CA GLU A 283 -8.30 -12.07 7.08
C GLU A 283 -8.39 -11.05 8.23
N TRP A 284 -7.59 -10.00 8.18
CA TRP A 284 -7.49 -8.99 9.24
C TRP A 284 -8.83 -8.40 9.68
N ILE A 285 -9.79 -8.27 8.76
CA ILE A 285 -11.13 -7.75 9.06
C ILE A 285 -11.90 -8.67 10.02
N ALA A 286 -11.53 -9.95 10.13
CA ALA A 286 -12.11 -10.88 11.10
C ALA A 286 -11.50 -10.76 12.50
N LEU A 287 -10.35 -10.09 12.67
CA LEU A 287 -9.65 -9.98 13.93
C LEU A 287 -10.52 -9.30 15.01
N GLY A 288 -10.78 -10.04 16.09
CA GLY A 288 -11.58 -9.57 17.22
C GLY A 288 -13.09 -9.70 17.04
N LYS A 289 -13.59 -10.26 15.94
CA LYS A 289 -15.04 -10.47 15.71
C LYS A 289 -15.58 -11.68 16.45
N ASP A 290 -14.84 -12.78 16.51
CA ASP A 290 -15.22 -13.92 17.34
C ASP A 290 -14.97 -13.58 18.82
N ARG A 291 -16.05 -13.55 19.61
CA ARG A 291 -15.96 -13.23 21.05
C ARG A 291 -15.28 -14.32 21.87
N ASN A 292 -15.32 -15.57 21.40
CA ASN A 292 -14.71 -16.70 22.10
C ASN A 292 -13.24 -16.86 21.72
N HIS A 293 -12.88 -16.54 20.47
CA HIS A 293 -11.55 -16.70 19.91
C HIS A 293 -11.15 -15.45 19.10
N PRO A 294 -10.98 -14.30 19.77
CA PRO A 294 -10.76 -13.02 19.09
C PRO A 294 -9.43 -12.95 18.33
N GLU A 295 -8.49 -13.84 18.62
CA GLU A 295 -7.18 -13.98 17.98
C GLU A 295 -7.20 -14.91 16.75
N VAL A 296 -8.24 -15.74 16.61
CA VAL A 296 -8.34 -16.68 15.48
C VAL A 296 -8.82 -15.96 14.23
N VAL A 297 -7.92 -15.88 13.27
CA VAL A 297 -8.15 -15.24 11.97
C VAL A 297 -7.64 -16.18 10.89
N PRO A 298 -8.42 -16.49 9.84
CA PRO A 298 -7.96 -17.35 8.75
C PRO A 298 -6.66 -16.85 8.09
N VAL A 299 -5.75 -17.78 7.82
CA VAL A 299 -4.52 -17.58 7.08
C VAL A 299 -4.53 -18.46 5.84
N HIS A 300 -4.45 -17.86 4.68
CA HIS A 300 -4.51 -18.55 3.39
C HIS A 300 -3.10 -19.00 2.96
N VAL A 301 -2.62 -20.12 3.52
CA VAL A 301 -1.26 -20.61 3.28
C VAL A 301 -1.03 -21.04 1.83
N ASP A 302 -2.04 -21.51 1.14
CA ASP A 302 -2.00 -21.81 -0.30
C ASP A 302 -1.80 -20.56 -1.16
N HIS A 303 -2.46 -19.46 -0.80
CA HIS A 303 -2.24 -18.14 -1.43
C HIS A 303 -0.83 -17.61 -1.13
N LEU A 304 -0.32 -17.79 0.10
CA LEU A 304 1.06 -17.45 0.44
C LEU A 304 2.05 -18.18 -0.47
N HIS A 305 1.87 -19.50 -0.63
CA HIS A 305 2.75 -20.28 -1.48
C HIS A 305 2.68 -19.81 -2.94
N ALA A 306 1.47 -19.57 -3.45
CA ALA A 306 1.28 -19.10 -4.81
C ALA A 306 1.89 -17.69 -5.03
N LEU A 307 1.73 -16.77 -4.10
CA LEU A 307 2.34 -15.43 -4.16
C LEU A 307 3.87 -15.53 -4.25
N LEU A 308 4.47 -16.36 -3.40
CA LEU A 308 5.91 -16.59 -3.39
C LEU A 308 6.39 -17.33 -4.64
N ASP A 309 5.63 -18.33 -5.13
CA ASP A 309 5.94 -19.04 -6.40
C ASP A 309 5.93 -18.04 -7.58
N GLY A 310 4.90 -17.19 -7.65
CA GLY A 310 4.81 -16.16 -8.67
C GLY A 310 5.99 -15.19 -8.59
N TYR A 311 6.33 -14.72 -7.40
CA TYR A 311 7.45 -13.81 -7.19
C TYR A 311 8.79 -14.45 -7.62
N GLU A 312 9.10 -15.64 -7.11
CA GLU A 312 10.35 -16.34 -7.37
C GLU A 312 10.47 -16.87 -8.80
N SER A 313 9.35 -17.06 -9.52
CA SER A 313 9.37 -17.38 -10.95
C SER A 313 9.99 -16.28 -11.82
N VAL A 314 10.00 -15.03 -11.32
CA VAL A 314 10.52 -13.84 -12.01
C VAL A 314 11.82 -13.34 -11.35
N ARG A 315 11.86 -13.29 -10.02
CA ARG A 315 12.97 -12.78 -9.23
C ARG A 315 13.23 -13.70 -8.02
N PRO A 316 14.16 -14.64 -8.12
CA PRO A 316 14.53 -15.49 -7.00
C PRO A 316 14.98 -14.68 -5.78
N LEU A 317 14.56 -15.08 -4.60
CA LEU A 317 15.03 -14.49 -3.35
C LEU A 317 16.46 -14.98 -3.05
N SER A 318 17.33 -14.08 -2.65
CA SER A 318 18.64 -14.44 -2.10
C SER A 318 18.48 -15.13 -0.72
N ALA A 319 19.55 -15.75 -0.23
CA ALA A 319 19.52 -16.40 1.08
C ALA A 319 19.20 -15.42 2.22
N VAL A 320 19.72 -14.19 2.13
CA VAL A 320 19.47 -13.11 3.10
C VAL A 320 18.03 -12.64 3.01
N GLU A 321 17.51 -12.41 1.82
CA GLU A 321 16.11 -12.01 1.61
C GLU A 321 15.15 -13.09 2.15
N SER A 322 15.42 -14.36 1.83
CA SER A 322 14.63 -15.48 2.34
C SER A 322 14.65 -15.60 3.86
N ALA A 323 15.80 -15.33 4.49
CA ALA A 323 15.92 -15.34 5.96
C ALA A 323 15.21 -14.15 6.61
N ALA A 324 15.22 -12.98 5.97
CA ALA A 324 14.63 -11.75 6.47
C ALA A 324 13.09 -11.70 6.31
N LEU A 325 12.50 -12.48 5.38
CA LEU A 325 11.10 -12.32 5.00
C LEU A 325 10.13 -12.57 6.16
N ALA A 326 10.32 -13.65 6.93
CA ALA A 326 9.43 -13.98 8.04
C ALA A 326 9.44 -12.89 9.15
N PRO A 327 10.58 -12.49 9.73
CA PRO A 327 10.58 -11.42 10.73
C PRO A 327 10.12 -10.09 10.13
N MET A 328 10.43 -9.76 8.87
CA MET A 328 9.97 -8.55 8.20
C MET A 328 8.45 -8.50 8.06
N THR A 329 7.79 -9.64 7.79
CA THR A 329 6.32 -9.72 7.73
C THR A 329 5.67 -9.37 9.07
N ALA A 330 6.31 -9.68 10.19
CA ALA A 330 5.82 -9.27 11.50
C ALA A 330 6.08 -7.78 11.82
N LEU A 331 7.05 -7.14 11.15
CA LEU A 331 7.48 -5.77 11.45
C LEU A 331 6.88 -4.71 10.53
N CYS A 332 6.53 -5.05 9.29
CA CYS A 332 6.23 -4.09 8.22
C CYS A 332 5.04 -3.15 8.52
N HIS A 333 4.04 -3.61 9.27
CA HIS A 333 2.81 -2.87 9.53
C HIS A 333 2.96 -1.66 10.49
N VAL A 334 4.07 -1.58 11.25
CA VAL A 334 4.21 -0.60 12.37
C VAL A 334 4.21 0.84 11.87
N GLU A 335 5.10 1.17 10.93
CA GLU A 335 5.19 2.56 10.42
C GLU A 335 3.99 2.94 9.58
N PHE A 336 3.38 1.97 8.88
CA PHE A 336 2.13 2.19 8.17
C PHE A 336 1.02 2.63 9.13
N ALA A 337 0.79 1.90 10.20
CA ALA A 337 -0.22 2.23 11.21
C ALA A 337 0.05 3.58 11.89
N MET A 338 1.32 3.93 12.14
CA MET A 338 1.69 5.25 12.65
C MET A 338 1.41 6.37 11.64
N SER A 339 1.62 6.13 10.34
CA SER A 339 1.34 7.12 9.29
C SER A 339 -0.15 7.38 9.13
N GLU A 340 -0.99 6.36 9.29
CA GLU A 340 -2.45 6.53 9.35
C GLU A 340 -2.89 7.27 10.61
N ALA A 341 -2.32 6.94 11.78
CA ALA A 341 -2.62 7.66 13.01
C ALA A 341 -2.27 9.15 12.90
N ASP A 342 -1.15 9.50 12.25
CA ASP A 342 -0.77 10.88 11.96
C ASP A 342 -1.80 11.58 11.06
N TYR A 343 -2.28 10.91 10.01
CA TYR A 343 -3.33 11.43 9.15
C TYR A 343 -4.64 11.66 9.91
N PHE A 344 -5.09 10.69 10.71
CA PHE A 344 -6.34 10.82 11.45
C PHE A 344 -6.28 11.91 12.53
N LEU A 345 -5.15 12.03 13.23
CA LEU A 345 -4.97 13.08 14.25
C LEU A 345 -4.75 14.46 13.62
N GLY A 346 -3.86 14.53 12.63
CA GLY A 346 -3.39 15.80 12.09
C GLY A 346 -4.29 16.41 11.01
N ILE A 347 -5.00 15.58 10.25
CA ILE A 347 -5.81 16.02 9.09
C ILE A 347 -7.31 15.92 9.41
N LEU A 348 -7.76 14.76 9.89
CA LEU A 348 -9.18 14.56 10.17
C LEU A 348 -9.59 14.93 11.60
N HIS A 349 -8.63 15.21 12.48
CA HIS A 349 -8.85 15.52 13.89
C HIS A 349 -9.74 14.49 14.60
N SER A 350 -9.55 13.21 14.26
CA SER A 350 -10.33 12.08 14.76
C SER A 350 -9.48 11.14 15.62
N GLU A 351 -9.59 11.28 16.94
CA GLU A 351 -8.94 10.37 17.89
C GLU A 351 -9.50 8.94 17.78
N GLU A 352 -10.78 8.80 17.45
CA GLU A 352 -11.43 7.48 17.26
C GLU A 352 -10.77 6.70 16.12
N LYS A 353 -10.64 7.30 14.93
CA LYS A 353 -9.98 6.69 13.77
C LYS A 353 -8.50 6.44 14.06
N ALA A 354 -7.82 7.40 14.69
CA ALA A 354 -6.42 7.25 15.07
C ALA A 354 -6.20 6.09 16.03
N ARG A 355 -7.09 5.91 17.02
CA ARG A 355 -7.04 4.77 17.95
C ARG A 355 -7.18 3.44 17.24
N LEU A 356 -8.02 3.36 16.21
CA LEU A 356 -8.11 2.15 15.40
C LEU A 356 -6.78 1.84 14.71
N ALA A 357 -6.09 2.84 14.16
CA ALA A 357 -4.78 2.66 13.55
C ALA A 357 -3.72 2.23 14.59
N TYR A 358 -3.47 3.01 15.63
CA TYR A 358 -2.37 2.73 16.55
C TYR A 358 -2.64 1.58 17.53
N TYR A 359 -3.89 1.30 17.88
CA TYR A 359 -4.23 0.17 18.74
C TYR A 359 -4.70 -1.05 17.93
N GLY A 360 -5.62 -0.84 16.98
CA GLY A 360 -6.19 -1.89 16.16
C GLY A 360 -5.17 -2.51 15.21
N TRP A 361 -4.60 -1.70 14.34
CA TRP A 361 -3.69 -2.20 13.29
C TRP A 361 -2.26 -2.37 13.76
N MET A 362 -1.77 -1.60 14.72
CA MET A 362 -0.39 -1.74 15.19
C MET A 362 -0.26 -2.73 16.34
N VAL A 363 -0.91 -2.47 17.48
CA VAL A 363 -0.72 -3.29 18.70
C VAL A 363 -1.39 -4.66 18.58
N LYS A 364 -2.62 -4.72 18.03
CA LYS A 364 -3.32 -6.01 17.88
C LYS A 364 -2.63 -6.91 16.86
N HIS A 365 -2.14 -6.37 15.72
CA HIS A 365 -1.36 -7.13 14.76
C HIS A 365 -0.05 -7.64 15.39
N ALA A 366 0.67 -6.79 16.12
CA ALA A 366 1.88 -7.21 16.85
C ALA A 366 1.59 -8.38 17.81
N LYS A 367 0.49 -8.33 18.56
CA LYS A 367 0.06 -9.43 19.43
C LYS A 367 -0.31 -10.68 18.66
N TRP A 368 -1.02 -10.54 17.52
CA TRP A 368 -1.40 -11.65 16.68
C TRP A 368 -0.19 -12.42 16.14
N PHE A 369 0.88 -11.73 15.70
CA PHE A 369 2.10 -12.37 15.23
C PHE A 369 2.81 -13.20 16.32
N LEU A 370 2.58 -12.91 17.59
CA LEU A 370 3.06 -13.71 18.73
C LEU A 370 2.16 -14.91 19.06
N GLY A 371 0.93 -14.92 18.55
CA GLY A 371 -0.06 -15.97 18.75
C GLY A 371 0.17 -17.23 17.90
N SER A 372 -0.76 -18.19 18.00
CA SER A 372 -0.71 -19.46 17.26
C SER A 372 -0.82 -19.23 15.74
N GLU A 373 -1.76 -18.40 15.32
CA GLU A 373 -2.03 -18.13 13.90
C GLU A 373 -0.89 -17.37 13.23
N GLY A 374 -0.31 -16.36 13.94
CA GLY A 374 0.88 -15.67 13.48
C GLY A 374 2.07 -16.62 13.29
N ARG A 375 2.23 -17.58 14.21
CA ARG A 375 3.26 -18.63 14.05
C ARG A 375 3.02 -19.50 12.83
N VAL A 376 1.77 -19.89 12.54
CA VAL A 376 1.44 -20.67 11.33
C VAL A 376 1.92 -19.93 10.08
N LEU A 377 1.62 -18.65 9.95
CA LEU A 377 2.08 -17.83 8.82
C LEU A 377 3.61 -17.77 8.74
N LEU A 378 4.25 -17.39 9.84
CA LEU A 378 5.71 -17.18 9.87
C LEU A 378 6.48 -18.50 9.65
N ASP A 379 5.97 -19.63 10.17
CA ASP A 379 6.57 -20.94 9.96
C ASP A 379 6.39 -21.42 8.51
N ALA A 380 5.25 -21.13 7.87
CA ALA A 380 5.05 -21.42 6.45
C ALA A 380 6.08 -20.66 5.58
N ILE A 381 6.35 -19.39 5.88
CA ILE A 381 7.39 -18.59 5.20
C ILE A 381 8.78 -19.22 5.43
N ARG A 382 9.14 -19.52 6.68
CA ARG A 382 10.45 -20.11 7.04
C ARG A 382 10.67 -21.49 6.42
N HIS A 383 9.63 -22.32 6.37
CA HIS A 383 9.72 -23.69 5.82
C HIS A 383 10.06 -23.66 4.34
N ARG A 384 9.44 -22.75 3.60
CA ARG A 384 9.72 -22.56 2.18
C ARG A 384 11.18 -22.12 1.94
N SER A 385 11.67 -21.16 2.72
CA SER A 385 13.05 -20.69 2.64
C SER A 385 14.09 -21.80 2.81
N ARG A 386 13.79 -22.81 3.63
CA ARG A 386 14.68 -23.97 3.85
C ARG A 386 14.70 -24.94 2.67
N ILE A 387 13.59 -25.11 1.97
CA ILE A 387 13.49 -26.00 0.81
C ILE A 387 14.25 -25.42 -0.39
N GLY A 388 14.08 -24.12 -0.67
CA GLY A 388 14.79 -23.42 -1.75
C GLY A 388 16.32 -23.45 -1.57
N THR A 389 16.78 -23.29 -0.31
CA THR A 389 18.22 -23.33 0.01
C THR A 389 18.83 -24.74 -0.20
N ARG A 390 18.07 -25.81 0.01
CA ARG A 390 18.52 -27.19 -0.22
C ARG A 390 18.60 -27.53 -1.71
N GLN A 391 17.63 -27.10 -2.51
CA GLN A 391 17.65 -27.34 -3.96
C GLN A 391 18.82 -26.61 -4.64
N ASN A 392 19.13 -25.38 -4.25
CA ASN A 392 20.28 -24.64 -4.78
C ASN A 392 21.65 -25.20 -4.34
N ARG A 393 21.74 -25.99 -3.26
CA ARG A 393 22.98 -26.71 -2.87
C ARG A 393 23.20 -28.01 -3.60
N VAL A 394 22.15 -28.63 -4.15
CA VAL A 394 22.24 -29.89 -4.90
C VAL A 394 22.52 -29.62 -6.39
N ALA A 395 22.21 -28.40 -6.86
CA ALA A 395 22.41 -27.98 -8.25
C ALA A 395 23.79 -27.33 -8.53
N ARG A 396 24.66 -27.22 -7.52
CA ARG A 396 26.07 -26.81 -7.62
C ARG A 396 26.98 -28.00 -7.34
#